data_37188633901f60fb2235a780989a946b
#
_entry.id   37188633901f60fb2235a780989a946b
#
_cell.length_a   1.000
_cell.length_b   1.000
_cell.length_c   1.000
_cell.angle_alpha   90.00
_cell.angle_beta   90.00
_cell.angle_gamma   90.00
#
_symmetry.space_group_name_H-M   'P 1'
#
loop_
_entity.id
_entity.type
_entity.pdbx_description
1 polymer ?
#
loop_
_entity_poly.entity_id
_entity_poly.type
_entity_poly.pdbx_seq_one_letter_code
_entity_poly.pdbx_strand_id
1 'polypeptide(L)'
;MADTRPNPLIDHTAWTGRLFGGADGTWYAAGETRDVIEPATAERLAQVGLARPADIARATAQAAAAQPAWAALAPRERAAVFRRAAAAFERDTAALALYIARETGGILAKAQHEVAEAATLLHIAAGFPLQPQGLVLPANPGRLSYARRVPHGVVGVISPFNFPLILSMRSVAPALATGNAVVLKPDAQTPISGGFLIARAFEEAGLPPGVLQVLPGDADAGAALVEAREVGMIAFTGSTAAGRKVGELAGRHLKKVSLELGGKNTLIVLDDADLDVAASNAAFGAFFHQGQICMATGRIVAHRTIAAELTRRLVEKARHLPVGDPASGTVALGPIINARQLQQVDAIVRASVEAGAVLEAGGTYERLFYRPTVLSNVRPGMRAFDEEIFGPVAAITPFDTDDEAIALANRTEYGLSCAVIGASVGRAMAIGEQLRSGLLHINDQTVADECVNPFGGRGQSGNHGSVGGPSDLDEYTQWQWVTVKGVAGSTPF
;
A
#
# COMPACT_ATOMS: atom_id res chain seq x y z
N MET A 1 -17.64 2.56 -30.91
CA MET A 1 -18.67 3.34 -30.18
C MET A 1 -18.42 3.05 -28.70
N ALA A 2 -18.08 4.03 -27.89
CA ALA A 2 -17.99 3.85 -26.44
C ALA A 2 -19.37 3.46 -25.90
N ASP A 3 -19.43 2.40 -25.10
CA ASP A 3 -20.66 1.98 -24.43
C ASP A 3 -21.11 3.12 -23.51
N THR A 4 -22.25 3.73 -23.80
CA THR A 4 -22.79 4.87 -23.06
C THR A 4 -23.60 4.45 -21.83
N ARG A 5 -23.62 3.14 -21.49
CA ARG A 5 -24.30 2.68 -20.28
C ARG A 5 -23.53 3.15 -19.05
N PRO A 6 -24.22 3.57 -17.97
CA PRO A 6 -23.57 3.90 -16.72
C PRO A 6 -22.71 2.72 -16.24
N ASN A 7 -21.47 3.01 -15.85
CA ASN A 7 -20.61 2.00 -15.29
C ASN A 7 -21.16 1.56 -13.92
N PRO A 8 -21.46 0.26 -13.72
CA PRO A 8 -22.10 -0.21 -12.49
C PRO A 8 -21.20 -0.05 -11.25
N LEU A 9 -19.88 0.01 -11.42
CA LEU A 9 -18.95 0.25 -10.31
C LEU A 9 -18.80 1.76 -9.99
N ILE A 10 -19.06 2.65 -10.95
CA ILE A 10 -19.02 4.11 -10.77
C ILE A 10 -20.47 4.64 -10.72
N ASP A 11 -21.12 4.43 -9.58
CA ASP A 11 -22.48 4.92 -9.35
C ASP A 11 -22.47 5.93 -8.20
N HIS A 12 -22.40 7.22 -8.57
CA HIS A 12 -22.43 8.31 -7.59
C HIS A 12 -23.70 8.32 -6.74
N THR A 13 -24.81 7.79 -7.23
CA THR A 13 -26.06 7.74 -6.47
C THR A 13 -26.01 6.72 -5.34
N ALA A 14 -25.18 5.69 -5.47
CA ALA A 14 -25.01 4.68 -4.43
C ALA A 14 -24.32 5.25 -3.20
N TRP A 15 -23.24 6.04 -3.37
CA TRP A 15 -22.38 6.46 -2.25
C TRP A 15 -22.50 7.92 -1.81
N THR A 16 -23.22 8.78 -2.56
CA THR A 16 -23.35 10.20 -2.16
C THR A 16 -23.94 10.35 -0.76
N GLY A 17 -23.13 10.88 0.16
CA GLY A 17 -23.49 11.04 1.57
C GLY A 17 -23.70 9.74 2.35
N ARG A 18 -23.22 8.60 1.85
CA ARG A 18 -23.45 7.26 2.42
C ARG A 18 -22.17 6.53 2.78
N LEU A 19 -22.34 5.53 3.63
CA LEU A 19 -21.34 4.51 3.99
C LEU A 19 -21.85 3.16 3.48
N PHE A 20 -20.93 2.22 3.20
CA PHE A 20 -21.28 0.86 2.79
C PHE A 20 -21.18 -0.10 3.98
N GLY A 21 -22.24 -0.89 4.18
CA GLY A 21 -22.28 -1.89 5.23
C GLY A 21 -23.70 -2.11 5.73
N GLY A 22 -23.82 -2.36 7.02
CA GLY A 22 -25.10 -2.72 7.60
C GLY A 22 -25.29 -4.23 7.61
N ALA A 23 -26.29 -4.68 8.36
CA ALA A 23 -26.64 -6.12 8.46
C ALA A 23 -27.16 -6.68 7.13
N ASP A 24 -27.69 -5.84 6.28
CA ASP A 24 -28.25 -6.13 4.96
C ASP A 24 -27.26 -5.88 3.81
N GLY A 25 -26.01 -5.40 4.12
CA GLY A 25 -24.98 -5.13 3.12
C GLY A 25 -25.31 -3.97 2.19
N THR A 26 -26.06 -2.99 2.67
CA THR A 26 -26.54 -1.86 1.87
C THR A 26 -25.81 -0.56 2.14
N TRP A 27 -26.05 0.41 1.29
CA TRP A 27 -25.60 1.79 1.45
C TRP A 27 -26.56 2.55 2.37
N TYR A 28 -26.03 3.09 3.49
CA TYR A 28 -26.83 3.85 4.44
C TYR A 28 -26.30 5.27 4.62
N ALA A 29 -27.21 6.21 4.96
CA ALA A 29 -26.84 7.61 5.16
C ALA A 29 -25.90 7.79 6.35
N ALA A 30 -24.83 8.55 6.15
CA ALA A 30 -23.93 8.96 7.21
C ALA A 30 -24.46 10.18 7.97
N GLY A 31 -24.05 10.34 9.24
CA GLY A 31 -24.34 11.54 10.02
C GLY A 31 -23.53 12.77 9.60
N GLU A 32 -22.39 12.54 8.92
CA GLU A 32 -21.49 13.56 8.38
C GLU A 32 -21.10 13.22 6.94
N THR A 33 -20.73 14.24 6.18
CA THR A 33 -20.29 14.07 4.79
C THR A 33 -18.99 14.81 4.54
N ARG A 34 -18.25 14.36 3.54
CA ARG A 34 -17.02 15.00 3.06
C ARG A 34 -17.02 15.09 1.54
N ASP A 35 -16.59 16.23 1.03
CA ASP A 35 -16.32 16.40 -0.38
C ASP A 35 -14.96 15.74 -0.73
N VAL A 36 -14.96 14.98 -1.80
CA VAL A 36 -13.75 14.43 -2.43
C VAL A 36 -13.32 15.43 -3.47
N ILE A 37 -12.13 15.96 -3.32
CA ILE A 37 -11.60 17.03 -4.19
C ILE A 37 -10.59 16.43 -5.16
N GLU A 38 -10.75 16.74 -6.44
CA GLU A 38 -9.78 16.41 -7.48
C GLU A 38 -8.53 17.29 -7.32
N PRO A 39 -7.34 16.73 -7.02
CA PRO A 39 -6.16 17.54 -6.71
C PRO A 39 -5.69 18.40 -7.89
N ALA A 40 -5.93 17.96 -9.13
CA ALA A 40 -5.51 18.66 -10.34
C ALA A 40 -6.30 19.95 -10.59
N THR A 41 -7.62 19.92 -10.37
CA THR A 41 -8.53 21.04 -10.70
C THR A 41 -8.96 21.83 -9.46
N ALA A 42 -8.90 21.23 -8.26
CA ALA A 42 -9.51 21.69 -7.02
C ALA A 42 -11.05 21.68 -7.06
N GLU A 43 -11.64 20.99 -8.00
CA GLU A 43 -13.09 20.83 -8.10
C GLU A 43 -13.57 19.63 -7.27
N ARG A 44 -14.84 19.67 -6.88
CA ARG A 44 -15.47 18.55 -6.19
C ARG A 44 -15.75 17.40 -7.17
N LEU A 45 -15.05 16.28 -6.98
CA LEU A 45 -15.24 15.06 -7.75
C LEU A 45 -16.46 14.26 -7.27
N ALA A 46 -16.67 14.21 -5.95
CA ALA A 46 -17.77 13.50 -5.32
C ALA A 46 -18.05 14.03 -3.90
N GLN A 47 -19.10 13.51 -3.28
CA GLN A 47 -19.35 13.65 -1.84
C GLN A 47 -19.63 12.27 -1.25
N VAL A 48 -19.00 11.95 -0.12
CA VAL A 48 -19.13 10.67 0.57
C VAL A 48 -19.60 10.84 2.01
N GLY A 49 -20.11 9.77 2.60
CA GLY A 49 -20.32 9.72 4.05
C GLY A 49 -18.99 9.66 4.79
N LEU A 50 -18.90 10.31 5.96
CA LEU A 50 -17.77 10.27 6.86
C LEU A 50 -18.17 9.52 8.13
N ALA A 51 -17.46 8.42 8.43
CA ALA A 51 -17.74 7.58 9.59
C ALA A 51 -17.20 8.20 10.88
N ARG A 52 -17.99 8.10 11.93
CA ARG A 52 -17.61 8.44 13.31
C ARG A 52 -17.34 7.15 14.11
N PRO A 53 -16.77 7.23 15.32
CA PRO A 53 -16.53 6.07 16.18
C PRO A 53 -17.77 5.17 16.40
N ALA A 54 -18.97 5.74 16.50
CA ALA A 54 -20.21 4.98 16.62
C ALA A 54 -20.57 4.15 15.39
N ASP A 55 -20.23 4.63 14.18
CA ASP A 55 -20.42 3.89 12.95
C ASP A 55 -19.45 2.70 12.88
N ILE A 56 -18.21 2.88 13.33
CA ILE A 56 -17.20 1.82 13.43
C ILE A 56 -17.67 0.73 14.41
N ALA A 57 -18.13 1.11 15.61
CA ALA A 57 -18.63 0.16 16.61
C ALA A 57 -19.80 -0.69 16.06
N ARG A 58 -20.71 -0.08 15.31
CA ARG A 58 -21.82 -0.78 14.67
C ARG A 58 -21.30 -1.72 13.58
N ALA A 59 -20.41 -1.27 12.72
CA ALA A 59 -19.87 -2.03 11.60
C ALA A 59 -19.07 -3.25 12.07
N THR A 60 -18.25 -3.11 13.12
CA THR A 60 -17.46 -4.22 13.67
C THR A 60 -18.33 -5.28 14.30
N ALA A 61 -19.41 -4.90 15.01
CA ALA A 61 -20.38 -5.84 15.56
C ALA A 61 -21.12 -6.61 14.45
N GLN A 62 -21.53 -5.94 13.37
CA GLN A 62 -22.17 -6.57 12.21
C GLN A 62 -21.23 -7.51 11.46
N ALA A 63 -19.97 -7.11 11.26
CA ALA A 63 -18.94 -7.94 10.65
C ALA A 63 -18.69 -9.22 11.48
N ALA A 64 -18.62 -9.10 12.80
CA ALA A 64 -18.46 -10.23 13.69
C ALA A 64 -19.65 -11.20 13.63
N ALA A 65 -20.87 -10.70 13.48
CA ALA A 65 -22.07 -11.52 13.35
C ALA A 65 -22.13 -12.26 12.00
N ALA A 66 -21.66 -11.63 10.90
CA ALA A 66 -21.67 -12.23 9.56
C ALA A 66 -20.53 -13.23 9.31
N GLN A 67 -19.38 -13.05 9.98
CA GLN A 67 -18.15 -13.80 9.75
C GLN A 67 -18.28 -15.32 9.84
N PRO A 68 -18.94 -15.92 10.85
CA PRO A 68 -19.00 -17.39 10.97
C PRO A 68 -19.68 -18.06 9.78
N ALA A 69 -20.77 -17.50 9.26
CA ALA A 69 -21.47 -18.01 8.09
C ALA A 69 -20.60 -17.93 6.83
N TRP A 70 -19.86 -16.81 6.65
CA TRP A 70 -18.89 -16.65 5.56
C TRP A 70 -17.76 -17.69 5.63
N ALA A 71 -17.15 -17.88 6.80
CA ALA A 71 -16.08 -18.85 7.01
C ALA A 71 -16.55 -20.30 6.75
N ALA A 72 -17.83 -20.60 7.03
CA ALA A 72 -18.42 -21.92 6.85
C ALA A 72 -18.85 -22.24 5.42
N LEU A 73 -18.89 -21.24 4.49
CA LEU A 73 -19.21 -21.50 3.10
C LEU A 73 -18.21 -22.47 2.47
N ALA A 74 -18.71 -23.29 1.53
CA ALA A 74 -17.85 -24.21 0.80
C ALA A 74 -16.71 -23.47 0.11
N PRO A 75 -15.46 -24.00 0.10
CA PRO A 75 -14.31 -23.34 -0.48
C PRO A 75 -14.50 -22.85 -1.92
N ARG A 76 -15.21 -23.64 -2.75
CA ARG A 76 -15.51 -23.28 -4.14
C ARG A 76 -16.46 -22.09 -4.25
N GLU A 77 -17.41 -21.97 -3.35
CA GLU A 77 -18.37 -20.86 -3.32
C GLU A 77 -17.67 -19.55 -2.92
N ARG A 78 -16.81 -19.58 -1.88
CA ARG A 78 -15.97 -18.44 -1.54
C ARG A 78 -15.07 -18.02 -2.71
N ALA A 79 -14.36 -18.97 -3.33
CA ALA A 79 -13.49 -18.72 -4.48
C ALA A 79 -14.25 -18.08 -5.65
N ALA A 80 -15.51 -18.45 -5.87
CA ALA A 80 -16.32 -17.90 -6.97
C ALA A 80 -16.65 -16.41 -6.79
N VAL A 81 -16.80 -15.93 -5.54
CA VAL A 81 -17.01 -14.50 -5.26
C VAL A 81 -15.83 -13.67 -5.74
N PHE A 82 -14.59 -14.07 -5.44
CA PHE A 82 -13.39 -13.36 -5.87
C PHE A 82 -13.22 -13.32 -7.39
N ARG A 83 -13.53 -14.43 -8.08
CA ARG A 83 -13.48 -14.47 -9.56
C ARG A 83 -14.49 -13.51 -10.18
N ARG A 84 -15.70 -13.39 -9.63
CA ARG A 84 -16.70 -12.43 -10.11
C ARG A 84 -16.28 -10.99 -9.82
N ALA A 85 -15.69 -10.72 -8.66
CA ALA A 85 -15.16 -9.40 -8.32
C ALA A 85 -13.99 -9.01 -9.25
N ALA A 86 -13.08 -9.94 -9.58
CA ALA A 86 -12.01 -9.70 -10.55
C ALA A 86 -12.57 -9.34 -11.93
N ALA A 87 -13.54 -10.10 -12.41
CA ALA A 87 -14.18 -9.85 -13.71
C ALA A 87 -14.85 -8.46 -13.78
N ALA A 88 -15.35 -7.92 -12.65
CA ALA A 88 -15.91 -6.58 -12.60
C ALA A 88 -14.83 -5.50 -12.81
N PHE A 89 -13.65 -5.64 -12.20
CA PHE A 89 -12.51 -4.74 -12.43
C PHE A 89 -11.97 -4.83 -13.86
N GLU A 90 -11.81 -6.05 -14.39
CA GLU A 90 -11.32 -6.29 -15.76
C GLU A 90 -12.25 -5.68 -16.81
N ARG A 91 -13.56 -5.81 -16.64
CA ARG A 91 -14.57 -5.25 -17.54
C ARG A 91 -14.51 -3.73 -17.63
N ASP A 92 -14.27 -3.07 -16.50
CA ASP A 92 -14.47 -1.62 -16.35
C ASP A 92 -13.15 -0.83 -16.27
N THR A 93 -12.00 -1.46 -16.60
CA THR A 93 -10.64 -0.94 -16.38
C THR A 93 -10.46 0.52 -16.81
N ALA A 94 -10.89 0.91 -18.00
CA ALA A 94 -10.65 2.27 -18.52
C ALA A 94 -11.38 3.35 -17.71
N ALA A 95 -12.65 3.10 -17.35
CA ALA A 95 -13.45 4.05 -16.57
C ALA A 95 -12.94 4.16 -15.13
N LEU A 96 -12.58 3.02 -14.52
CA LEU A 96 -11.99 2.98 -13.17
C LEU A 96 -10.66 3.69 -13.11
N ALA A 97 -9.78 3.46 -14.11
CA ALA A 97 -8.47 4.11 -14.18
C ALA A 97 -8.60 5.64 -14.30
N LEU A 98 -9.54 6.14 -15.11
CA LEU A 98 -9.77 7.57 -15.20
C LEU A 98 -10.24 8.15 -13.86
N TYR A 99 -11.14 7.45 -13.17
CA TYR A 99 -11.60 7.88 -11.85
C TYR A 99 -10.46 7.94 -10.81
N ILE A 100 -9.65 6.88 -10.75
CA ILE A 100 -8.48 6.80 -9.86
C ILE A 100 -7.49 7.93 -10.16
N ALA A 101 -7.21 8.20 -11.46
CA ALA A 101 -6.32 9.28 -11.85
C ALA A 101 -6.82 10.65 -11.36
N ARG A 102 -8.12 10.92 -11.48
CA ARG A 102 -8.74 12.15 -10.99
C ARG A 102 -8.70 12.26 -9.46
N GLU A 103 -9.03 11.18 -8.74
CA GLU A 103 -9.09 11.19 -7.28
C GLU A 103 -7.69 11.27 -6.64
N THR A 104 -6.68 10.61 -7.23
CA THR A 104 -5.33 10.53 -6.65
C THR A 104 -4.34 11.56 -7.20
N GLY A 105 -4.63 12.14 -8.36
CA GLY A 105 -3.65 12.94 -9.11
C GLY A 105 -2.57 12.11 -9.80
N GLY A 106 -2.69 10.78 -9.83
CA GLY A 106 -1.76 9.89 -10.53
C GLY A 106 -2.05 9.79 -12.02
N ILE A 107 -1.03 9.53 -12.85
CA ILE A 107 -1.21 9.38 -14.30
C ILE A 107 -2.06 8.16 -14.66
N LEU A 108 -2.68 8.18 -15.84
CA LEU A 108 -3.55 7.08 -16.28
C LEU A 108 -2.85 5.71 -16.30
N ALA A 109 -1.58 5.65 -16.69
CA ALA A 109 -0.82 4.40 -16.68
C ALA A 109 -0.70 3.81 -15.26
N LYS A 110 -0.47 4.65 -14.24
CA LYS A 110 -0.47 4.24 -12.82
C LYS A 110 -1.85 3.74 -12.40
N ALA A 111 -2.91 4.42 -12.78
CA ALA A 111 -4.26 4.04 -12.44
C ALA A 111 -4.71 2.75 -13.14
N GLN A 112 -4.33 2.54 -14.39
CA GLN A 112 -4.54 1.28 -15.13
C GLN A 112 -3.81 0.11 -14.44
N HIS A 113 -2.57 0.34 -14.00
CA HIS A 113 -1.82 -0.64 -13.22
C HIS A 113 -2.54 -1.00 -11.92
N GLU A 114 -3.08 -0.04 -11.18
CA GLU A 114 -3.85 -0.32 -9.96
C GLU A 114 -5.06 -1.21 -10.22
N VAL A 115 -5.80 -0.97 -11.29
CA VAL A 115 -6.97 -1.81 -11.62
C VAL A 115 -6.55 -3.22 -12.01
N ALA A 116 -5.49 -3.36 -12.80
CA ALA A 116 -4.97 -4.67 -13.22
C ALA A 116 -4.47 -5.48 -12.02
N GLU A 117 -3.70 -4.84 -11.13
CA GLU A 117 -3.20 -5.50 -9.91
C GLU A 117 -4.32 -5.85 -8.92
N ALA A 118 -5.36 -5.02 -8.80
CA ALA A 118 -6.53 -5.36 -7.99
C ALA A 118 -7.24 -6.63 -8.51
N ALA A 119 -7.38 -6.77 -9.83
CA ALA A 119 -7.93 -7.99 -10.43
C ALA A 119 -7.01 -9.20 -10.20
N THR A 120 -5.69 -9.03 -10.34
CA THR A 120 -4.69 -10.06 -10.08
C THR A 120 -4.74 -10.54 -8.61
N LEU A 121 -4.80 -9.62 -7.65
CA LEU A 121 -4.96 -9.93 -6.22
C LEU A 121 -6.23 -10.74 -5.93
N LEU A 122 -7.33 -10.41 -6.61
CA LEU A 122 -8.58 -11.15 -6.48
C LEU A 122 -8.49 -12.57 -7.06
N HIS A 123 -7.79 -12.74 -8.19
CA HIS A 123 -7.52 -14.07 -8.75
C HIS A 123 -6.65 -14.92 -7.82
N ILE A 124 -5.60 -14.35 -7.22
CA ILE A 124 -4.76 -15.01 -6.21
C ILE A 124 -5.60 -15.41 -5.01
N ALA A 125 -6.39 -14.47 -4.47
CA ALA A 125 -7.25 -14.69 -3.31
C ALA A 125 -8.30 -15.80 -3.55
N ALA A 126 -8.81 -15.93 -4.78
CA ALA A 126 -9.68 -17.04 -5.16
C ALA A 126 -9.04 -18.43 -4.98
N GLY A 127 -7.72 -18.51 -4.94
CA GLY A 127 -6.97 -19.75 -4.70
C GLY A 127 -6.88 -20.13 -3.22
N PHE A 128 -6.90 -19.17 -2.28
CA PHE A 128 -6.66 -19.47 -0.87
C PHE A 128 -7.66 -20.41 -0.21
N PRO A 129 -8.98 -20.32 -0.46
CA PRO A 129 -9.93 -21.30 0.09
C PRO A 129 -9.69 -22.74 -0.38
N LEU A 130 -8.99 -22.93 -1.50
CA LEU A 130 -8.75 -24.22 -2.15
C LEU A 130 -7.41 -24.84 -1.75
N GLN A 131 -6.56 -24.13 -1.02
CA GLN A 131 -5.27 -24.63 -0.54
C GLN A 131 -5.44 -25.50 0.74
N PRO A 132 -4.46 -26.37 1.05
CA PRO A 132 -4.44 -27.09 2.31
C PRO A 132 -4.53 -26.15 3.53
N GLN A 133 -5.49 -26.41 4.41
CA GLN A 133 -5.78 -25.56 5.56
C GLN A 133 -5.12 -26.06 6.85
N GLY A 134 -4.22 -27.03 6.79
CA GLY A 134 -3.58 -27.55 7.98
C GLY A 134 -2.59 -28.67 7.73
N LEU A 135 -2.07 -29.23 8.85
CA LEU A 135 -1.04 -30.25 8.88
C LEU A 135 -1.49 -31.40 9.79
N VAL A 136 -1.31 -32.63 9.35
CA VAL A 136 -1.37 -33.79 10.25
C VAL A 136 -0.06 -33.86 11.00
N LEU A 137 -0.14 -33.94 12.34
CA LEU A 137 1.02 -33.91 13.22
C LEU A 137 1.29 -35.28 13.82
N PRO A 138 2.55 -35.59 14.21
CA PRO A 138 2.88 -36.79 14.97
C PRO A 138 2.01 -36.91 16.25
N ALA A 139 1.58 -38.11 16.56
CA ALA A 139 0.78 -38.38 17.76
C ALA A 139 1.09 -39.76 18.34
N ASN A 140 0.86 -39.92 19.64
CA ASN A 140 0.90 -41.24 20.29
C ASN A 140 -0.23 -42.16 19.76
N PRO A 141 -0.04 -43.48 19.80
CA PRO A 141 -1.07 -44.43 19.38
C PRO A 141 -2.44 -44.18 20.04
N GLY A 142 -3.51 -44.27 19.25
CA GLY A 142 -4.87 -44.01 19.71
C GLY A 142 -5.28 -42.52 19.76
N ARG A 143 -4.42 -41.62 19.25
CA ARG A 143 -4.70 -40.19 19.19
C ARG A 143 -4.51 -39.67 17.75
N LEU A 144 -5.49 -38.93 17.23
CA LEU A 144 -5.28 -38.07 16.05
C LEU A 144 -4.80 -36.71 16.52
N SER A 145 -3.79 -36.14 15.84
CA SER A 145 -3.25 -34.81 16.10
C SER A 145 -3.12 -34.07 14.80
N TYR A 146 -3.65 -32.84 14.73
CA TYR A 146 -3.51 -31.98 13.58
C TYR A 146 -3.50 -30.50 13.99
N ALA A 147 -2.85 -29.69 13.20
CA ALA A 147 -2.98 -28.23 13.27
C ALA A 147 -3.81 -27.73 12.09
N ARG A 148 -4.69 -26.78 12.32
CA ARG A 148 -5.47 -26.15 11.26
C ARG A 148 -5.35 -24.63 11.33
N ARG A 149 -5.46 -24.00 10.18
CA ARG A 149 -5.58 -22.54 10.08
C ARG A 149 -7.02 -22.13 10.35
N VAL A 150 -7.21 -21.13 11.18
CA VAL A 150 -8.51 -20.53 11.45
C VAL A 150 -8.43 -19.02 11.25
N PRO A 151 -9.50 -18.34 10.79
CA PRO A 151 -9.51 -16.90 10.64
C PRO A 151 -9.34 -16.18 11.97
N HIS A 152 -8.88 -14.92 11.93
CA HIS A 152 -8.84 -14.04 13.11
C HIS A 152 -10.23 -13.56 13.55
N GLY A 153 -11.24 -13.70 12.69
CA GLY A 153 -12.60 -13.21 12.87
C GLY A 153 -12.86 -11.93 12.07
N VAL A 154 -12.72 -10.77 12.67
CA VAL A 154 -12.82 -9.49 11.96
C VAL A 154 -11.42 -8.90 11.80
N VAL A 155 -11.10 -8.48 10.57
CA VAL A 155 -9.87 -7.74 10.25
C VAL A 155 -10.24 -6.27 9.98
N GLY A 156 -9.63 -5.36 10.74
CA GLY A 156 -9.68 -3.93 10.47
C GLY A 156 -8.58 -3.54 9.48
N VAL A 157 -8.95 -2.96 8.35
CA VAL A 157 -8.00 -2.49 7.33
C VAL A 157 -8.01 -0.97 7.29
N ILE A 158 -6.84 -0.35 7.43
CA ILE A 158 -6.66 1.10 7.31
C ILE A 158 -5.67 1.36 6.20
N SER A 159 -6.12 1.98 5.11
CA SER A 159 -5.34 2.13 3.88
C SER A 159 -5.08 3.61 3.52
N PRO A 160 -3.97 3.91 2.80
CA PRO A 160 -3.53 5.25 2.47
C PRO A 160 -4.09 5.74 1.13
N PHE A 161 -3.74 6.99 0.78
CA PHE A 161 -4.26 7.69 -0.40
C PHE A 161 -3.48 7.45 -1.71
N ASN A 162 -2.22 7.01 -1.64
CA ASN A 162 -1.31 7.07 -2.80
C ASN A 162 -1.56 6.00 -3.87
N PHE A 163 -1.73 4.75 -3.47
CA PHE A 163 -2.20 3.63 -4.32
C PHE A 163 -3.45 3.02 -3.67
N PRO A 164 -4.56 3.78 -3.62
CA PRO A 164 -5.68 3.44 -2.74
C PRO A 164 -6.31 2.10 -3.05
N LEU A 165 -6.49 1.76 -4.33
CA LEU A 165 -7.11 0.49 -4.74
C LEU A 165 -6.23 -0.71 -4.42
N ILE A 166 -4.95 -0.69 -4.83
CA ILE A 166 -4.01 -1.80 -4.58
C ILE A 166 -3.80 -2.00 -3.07
N LEU A 167 -3.50 -0.92 -2.33
CA LEU A 167 -3.13 -1.03 -0.92
C LEU A 167 -4.30 -1.42 -0.02
N SER A 168 -5.53 -1.07 -0.40
CA SER A 168 -6.72 -1.64 0.25
C SER A 168 -6.91 -3.10 -0.14
N MET A 169 -6.86 -3.43 -1.43
CA MET A 169 -7.12 -4.77 -1.94
C MET A 169 -6.10 -5.80 -1.44
N ARG A 170 -4.83 -5.40 -1.27
CA ARG A 170 -3.74 -6.24 -0.75
C ARG A 170 -4.03 -6.81 0.64
N SER A 171 -4.85 -6.13 1.44
CA SER A 171 -5.31 -6.62 2.74
C SER A 171 -6.72 -7.19 2.70
N VAL A 172 -7.64 -6.55 1.97
CA VAL A 172 -9.06 -6.96 1.92
C VAL A 172 -9.23 -8.32 1.26
N ALA A 173 -8.58 -8.55 0.11
CA ALA A 173 -8.77 -9.80 -0.64
C ALA A 173 -8.29 -11.03 0.15
N PRO A 174 -7.05 -11.11 0.66
CA PRO A 174 -6.61 -12.28 1.41
C PRO A 174 -7.34 -12.44 2.76
N ALA A 175 -7.68 -11.35 3.46
CA ALA A 175 -8.45 -11.42 4.69
C ALA A 175 -9.82 -12.07 4.47
N LEU A 176 -10.57 -11.63 3.46
CA LEU A 176 -11.86 -12.24 3.11
C LEU A 176 -11.70 -13.69 2.63
N ALA A 177 -10.69 -13.99 1.79
CA ALA A 177 -10.47 -15.32 1.22
C ALA A 177 -10.14 -16.37 2.28
N THR A 178 -9.45 -15.98 3.35
CA THR A 178 -9.13 -16.85 4.49
C THR A 178 -10.28 -17.00 5.49
N GLY A 179 -11.44 -16.39 5.20
CA GLY A 179 -12.68 -16.56 5.99
C GLY A 179 -12.88 -15.49 7.06
N ASN A 180 -12.11 -14.41 7.08
CA ASN A 180 -12.40 -13.26 7.93
C ASN A 180 -13.53 -12.40 7.34
N ALA A 181 -14.18 -11.61 8.18
CA ALA A 181 -14.90 -10.41 7.76
C ALA A 181 -13.97 -9.21 7.83
N VAL A 182 -14.26 -8.17 7.06
CA VAL A 182 -13.40 -6.98 6.94
C VAL A 182 -14.17 -5.70 7.21
N VAL A 183 -13.58 -4.82 8.02
CA VAL A 183 -13.97 -3.43 8.16
C VAL A 183 -12.85 -2.58 7.57
N LEU A 184 -13.10 -2.00 6.40
CA LEU A 184 -12.15 -1.17 5.65
C LEU A 184 -12.39 0.32 5.95
N LYS A 185 -11.35 0.99 6.45
CA LYS A 185 -11.28 2.44 6.55
C LYS A 185 -10.27 2.98 5.53
N PRO A 186 -10.73 3.34 4.32
CA PRO A 186 -9.86 3.99 3.35
C PRO A 186 -9.49 5.40 3.82
N ASP A 187 -8.45 5.99 3.20
CA ASP A 187 -8.13 7.41 3.41
C ASP A 187 -9.30 8.28 2.95
N ALA A 188 -9.63 9.31 3.72
CA ALA A 188 -10.76 10.18 3.45
C ALA A 188 -10.55 11.12 2.25
N GLN A 189 -9.35 11.17 1.66
CA GLN A 189 -9.06 11.90 0.42
C GLN A 189 -9.31 11.06 -0.84
N THR A 190 -9.20 9.71 -0.72
CA THR A 190 -9.40 8.77 -1.83
C THR A 190 -10.37 7.63 -1.44
N PRO A 191 -11.53 7.96 -0.86
CA PRO A 191 -12.44 6.98 -0.30
C PRO A 191 -13.13 6.13 -1.37
N ILE A 192 -13.25 6.63 -2.57
CA ILE A 192 -13.91 5.92 -3.67
C ILE A 192 -12.97 4.89 -4.24
N SER A 193 -11.78 5.29 -4.69
CA SER A 193 -10.78 4.36 -5.23
C SER A 193 -10.30 3.36 -4.17
N GLY A 194 -10.07 3.81 -2.94
CA GLY A 194 -9.59 2.96 -1.84
C GLY A 194 -10.66 2.14 -1.13
N GLY A 195 -11.94 2.37 -1.41
CA GLY A 195 -13.02 1.74 -0.66
C GLY A 195 -14.27 1.43 -1.47
N PHE A 196 -14.95 2.43 -2.01
CA PHE A 196 -16.29 2.23 -2.57
C PHE A 196 -16.30 1.44 -3.88
N LEU A 197 -15.26 1.54 -4.71
CA LEU A 197 -15.10 0.66 -5.87
C LEU A 197 -14.95 -0.81 -5.44
N ILE A 198 -14.25 -1.06 -4.35
CA ILE A 198 -14.11 -2.40 -3.77
C ILE A 198 -15.48 -2.89 -3.26
N ALA A 199 -16.21 -2.05 -2.52
CA ALA A 199 -17.56 -2.37 -2.06
C ALA A 199 -18.50 -2.76 -3.21
N ARG A 200 -18.53 -1.94 -4.28
CA ARG A 200 -19.36 -2.19 -5.46
C ARG A 200 -19.00 -3.48 -6.18
N ALA A 201 -17.69 -3.76 -6.34
CA ALA A 201 -17.24 -5.00 -6.98
C ALA A 201 -17.66 -6.24 -6.18
N PHE A 202 -17.53 -6.22 -4.86
CA PHE A 202 -17.95 -7.34 -4.01
C PHE A 202 -19.48 -7.45 -3.87
N GLU A 203 -20.21 -6.34 -3.89
CA GLU A 203 -21.68 -6.31 -3.95
C GLU A 203 -22.17 -6.99 -5.23
N GLU A 204 -21.64 -6.61 -6.41
CA GLU A 204 -21.94 -7.24 -7.70
C GLU A 204 -21.53 -8.71 -7.72
N ALA A 205 -20.40 -9.06 -7.08
CA ALA A 205 -19.91 -10.42 -6.97
C ALA A 205 -20.75 -11.32 -6.05
N GLY A 206 -21.71 -10.78 -5.31
CA GLY A 206 -22.58 -11.52 -4.39
C GLY A 206 -21.86 -11.94 -3.10
N LEU A 207 -20.97 -11.10 -2.57
CA LEU A 207 -20.45 -11.27 -1.23
C LEU A 207 -21.61 -11.19 -0.22
N PRO A 208 -21.74 -12.13 0.76
CA PRO A 208 -22.82 -12.07 1.73
C PRO A 208 -22.83 -10.74 2.51
N PRO A 209 -24.02 -10.21 2.82
CA PRO A 209 -24.17 -8.99 3.61
C PRO A 209 -23.40 -9.04 4.93
N GLY A 210 -22.84 -7.88 5.33
CA GLY A 210 -22.13 -7.72 6.58
C GLY A 210 -20.66 -8.17 6.58
N VAL A 211 -20.24 -9.02 5.63
CA VAL A 211 -18.87 -9.55 5.58
C VAL A 211 -17.83 -8.48 5.22
N LEU A 212 -18.19 -7.51 4.38
CA LEU A 212 -17.37 -6.33 4.08
C LEU A 212 -18.13 -5.07 4.50
N GLN A 213 -17.43 -4.20 5.24
CA GLN A 213 -17.90 -2.88 5.62
C GLN A 213 -16.88 -1.85 5.13
N VAL A 214 -17.32 -0.73 4.53
CA VAL A 214 -16.42 0.32 4.02
C VAL A 214 -16.83 1.67 4.58
N LEU A 215 -15.98 2.21 5.43
CA LEU A 215 -16.25 3.38 6.26
C LEU A 215 -15.11 4.40 6.15
N PRO A 216 -15.13 5.30 5.15
CA PRO A 216 -14.22 6.44 5.15
C PRO A 216 -14.34 7.25 6.44
N GLY A 217 -13.22 7.61 7.05
CA GLY A 217 -13.23 8.31 8.32
C GLY A 217 -11.86 8.89 8.66
N ASP A 218 -11.83 9.79 9.64
CA ASP A 218 -10.61 10.42 10.14
C ASP A 218 -9.86 9.54 11.15
N ALA A 219 -8.93 10.14 11.87
CA ALA A 219 -8.06 9.44 12.82
C ALA A 219 -8.84 8.83 14.02
N ASP A 220 -9.91 9.46 14.44
CA ASP A 220 -10.78 8.98 15.53
C ASP A 220 -11.55 7.71 15.12
N ALA A 221 -12.06 7.63 13.90
CA ALA A 221 -12.63 6.42 13.33
C ALA A 221 -11.57 5.30 13.21
N GLY A 222 -10.34 5.67 12.83
CA GLY A 222 -9.21 4.72 12.80
C GLY A 222 -8.87 4.18 14.20
N ALA A 223 -8.80 5.03 15.21
CA ALA A 223 -8.57 4.62 16.59
C ALA A 223 -9.70 3.71 17.10
N ALA A 224 -10.96 4.08 16.86
CA ALA A 224 -12.12 3.26 17.22
C ALA A 224 -12.07 1.86 16.57
N LEU A 225 -11.59 1.76 15.31
CA LEU A 225 -11.42 0.47 14.66
C LEU A 225 -10.34 -0.39 15.33
N VAL A 226 -9.22 0.23 15.74
CA VAL A 226 -8.17 -0.48 16.48
C VAL A 226 -8.64 -0.92 17.85
N GLU A 227 -9.45 -0.14 18.54
CA GLU A 227 -9.98 -0.43 19.90
C GLU A 227 -11.15 -1.42 19.88
N ALA A 228 -11.90 -1.54 18.78
CA ALA A 228 -13.11 -2.34 18.70
C ALA A 228 -12.85 -3.81 19.12
N ARG A 229 -13.58 -4.29 20.13
CA ARG A 229 -13.39 -5.63 20.74
C ARG A 229 -13.50 -6.77 19.74
N GLU A 230 -14.36 -6.62 18.76
CA GLU A 230 -14.67 -7.64 17.73
C GLU A 230 -13.52 -7.84 16.74
N VAL A 231 -12.63 -6.86 16.63
CA VAL A 231 -11.49 -6.88 15.69
C VAL A 231 -10.33 -7.66 16.28
N GLY A 232 -9.97 -8.77 15.65
CA GLY A 232 -8.85 -9.64 16.06
C GLY A 232 -7.50 -9.23 15.46
N MET A 233 -7.51 -8.55 14.32
CA MET A 233 -6.30 -8.13 13.60
C MET A 233 -6.50 -6.76 12.95
N ILE A 234 -5.43 -5.95 12.94
CA ILE A 234 -5.35 -4.69 12.19
C ILE A 234 -4.29 -4.82 11.09
N ALA A 235 -4.67 -4.52 9.85
CA ALA A 235 -3.76 -4.27 8.74
C ALA A 235 -3.72 -2.76 8.47
N PHE A 236 -2.55 -2.17 8.63
CA PHE A 236 -2.34 -0.73 8.49
C PHE A 236 -1.25 -0.45 7.46
N THR A 237 -1.55 0.39 6.48
CA THR A 237 -0.56 0.98 5.58
C THR A 237 -0.62 2.50 5.69
N GLY A 238 0.52 3.15 5.94
CA GLY A 238 0.58 4.60 6.09
C GLY A 238 1.90 5.12 6.64
N SER A 239 1.90 6.33 7.20
CA SER A 239 3.12 6.93 7.75
C SER A 239 3.62 6.20 9.00
N THR A 240 4.94 6.18 9.21
CA THR A 240 5.56 5.60 10.40
C THR A 240 5.03 6.20 11.70
N ALA A 241 4.77 7.50 11.74
CA ALA A 241 4.23 8.17 12.91
C ALA A 241 2.80 7.68 13.25
N ALA A 242 1.96 7.45 12.25
CA ALA A 242 0.62 6.89 12.46
C ALA A 242 0.70 5.39 12.81
N GLY A 243 1.58 4.63 12.14
CA GLY A 243 1.78 3.19 12.40
C GLY A 243 2.24 2.91 13.83
N ARG A 244 3.12 3.75 14.40
CA ARG A 244 3.51 3.65 15.82
C ARG A 244 2.31 3.76 16.75
N LYS A 245 1.40 4.73 16.51
CA LYS A 245 0.19 4.91 17.31
C LYS A 245 -0.77 3.72 17.17
N VAL A 246 -0.94 3.22 15.95
CA VAL A 246 -1.75 2.03 15.66
C VAL A 246 -1.16 0.80 16.37
N GLY A 247 0.16 0.59 16.25
CA GLY A 247 0.84 -0.54 16.91
C GLY A 247 0.78 -0.47 18.43
N GLU A 248 0.97 0.71 19.01
CA GLU A 248 0.81 0.92 20.47
C GLU A 248 -0.62 0.59 20.91
N LEU A 249 -1.62 1.11 20.20
CA LEU A 249 -3.02 0.92 20.55
C LEU A 249 -3.44 -0.55 20.37
N ALA A 250 -3.04 -1.20 19.28
CA ALA A 250 -3.29 -2.63 19.06
C ALA A 250 -2.64 -3.51 20.12
N GLY A 251 -1.41 -3.17 20.55
CA GLY A 251 -0.70 -3.88 21.61
C GLY A 251 -1.39 -3.81 22.96
N ARG A 252 -2.01 -2.69 23.32
CA ARG A 252 -2.83 -2.55 24.53
C ARG A 252 -4.01 -3.54 24.57
N HIS A 253 -4.54 -3.91 23.39
CA HIS A 253 -5.64 -4.83 23.21
C HIS A 253 -5.21 -6.25 22.81
N LEU A 254 -3.90 -6.55 22.81
CA LEU A 254 -3.31 -7.85 22.40
C LEU A 254 -3.75 -8.32 21.00
N LYS A 255 -3.98 -7.37 20.09
CA LYS A 255 -4.37 -7.69 18.71
C LYS A 255 -3.14 -7.98 17.86
N LYS A 256 -3.29 -8.88 16.88
CA LYS A 256 -2.32 -8.98 15.79
C LYS A 256 -2.35 -7.68 14.99
N VAL A 257 -1.19 -7.20 14.58
CA VAL A 257 -1.07 -6.02 13.74
C VAL A 257 -0.05 -6.26 12.64
N SER A 258 -0.41 -5.90 11.40
CA SER A 258 0.49 -5.81 10.26
C SER A 258 0.68 -4.34 9.94
N LEU A 259 1.92 -3.88 9.93
CA LEU A 259 2.27 -2.48 9.70
C LEU A 259 3.16 -2.37 8.45
N GLU A 260 2.64 -1.72 7.41
CA GLU A 260 3.37 -1.34 6.22
C GLU A 260 3.53 0.18 6.21
N LEU A 261 4.76 0.66 6.38
CA LEU A 261 5.04 2.05 6.73
C LEU A 261 5.93 2.72 5.68
N GLY A 262 6.36 3.94 5.95
CA GLY A 262 7.21 4.72 5.07
C GLY A 262 8.60 4.12 4.82
N GLY A 263 9.35 4.72 3.93
CA GLY A 263 10.69 4.29 3.57
C GLY A 263 11.63 5.45 3.26
N LYS A 264 12.93 5.22 3.47
CA LYS A 264 14.00 6.06 2.95
C LYS A 264 14.92 5.23 2.07
N ASN A 265 14.37 4.83 0.94
CA ASN A 265 14.94 3.83 0.06
C ASN A 265 16.18 4.34 -0.68
N THR A 266 17.11 3.44 -0.95
CA THR A 266 18.38 3.78 -1.57
C THR A 266 18.57 3.02 -2.87
N LEU A 267 18.90 3.78 -3.93
CA LEU A 267 19.45 3.27 -5.17
C LEU A 267 20.96 3.52 -5.17
N ILE A 268 21.77 2.45 -5.16
CA ILE A 268 23.23 2.53 -5.34
C ILE A 268 23.53 2.40 -6.84
N VAL A 269 24.37 3.31 -7.37
CA VAL A 269 24.82 3.28 -8.76
C VAL A 269 26.35 3.14 -8.78
N LEU A 270 26.82 2.00 -9.28
CA LEU A 270 28.24 1.65 -9.32
C LEU A 270 28.95 2.35 -10.51
N ASP A 271 30.27 2.46 -10.45
CA ASP A 271 31.11 3.11 -11.45
C ASP A 271 31.10 2.41 -12.82
N ASP A 272 30.75 1.13 -12.88
CA ASP A 272 30.61 0.33 -14.10
C ASP A 272 29.19 0.33 -14.69
N ALA A 273 28.24 1.07 -14.10
CA ALA A 273 26.85 1.11 -14.55
C ALA A 273 26.68 1.81 -15.91
N ASP A 274 25.75 1.32 -16.72
CA ASP A 274 25.24 2.09 -17.85
C ASP A 274 24.46 3.31 -17.36
N LEU A 275 24.96 4.50 -17.65
CA LEU A 275 24.41 5.74 -17.08
C LEU A 275 23.06 6.14 -17.67
N ASP A 276 22.72 5.72 -18.90
CA ASP A 276 21.38 5.97 -19.45
C ASP A 276 20.34 5.11 -18.76
N VAL A 277 20.65 3.85 -18.53
CA VAL A 277 19.81 2.91 -17.77
C VAL A 277 19.70 3.39 -16.31
N ALA A 278 20.81 3.71 -15.66
CA ALA A 278 20.82 4.17 -14.27
C ALA A 278 20.01 5.47 -14.08
N ALA A 279 20.18 6.47 -14.97
CA ALA A 279 19.40 7.70 -14.94
C ALA A 279 17.91 7.48 -15.20
N SER A 280 17.55 6.51 -16.04
CA SER A 280 16.15 6.15 -16.28
C SER A 280 15.51 5.54 -15.05
N ASN A 281 16.17 4.56 -14.43
CA ASN A 281 15.71 3.91 -13.21
C ASN A 281 15.64 4.88 -12.02
N ALA A 282 16.65 5.72 -11.85
CA ALA A 282 16.67 6.73 -10.80
C ALA A 282 15.55 7.78 -10.97
N ALA A 283 15.29 8.24 -12.20
CA ALA A 283 14.20 9.16 -12.49
C ALA A 283 12.83 8.53 -12.26
N PHE A 284 12.63 7.29 -12.71
CA PHE A 284 11.39 6.55 -12.45
C PHE A 284 11.18 6.38 -10.94
N GLY A 285 12.16 5.86 -10.22
CA GLY A 285 12.06 5.64 -8.78
C GLY A 285 11.81 6.91 -7.97
N ALA A 286 12.36 8.06 -8.37
CA ALA A 286 12.21 9.32 -7.65
C ALA A 286 10.97 10.13 -8.07
N PHE A 287 10.51 10.02 -9.33
CA PHE A 287 9.49 10.93 -9.88
C PHE A 287 8.16 10.27 -10.18
N PHE A 288 8.12 8.95 -10.40
CA PHE A 288 6.87 8.25 -10.66
C PHE A 288 5.83 8.52 -9.55
N HIS A 289 4.60 8.77 -9.95
CA HIS A 289 3.50 9.19 -9.06
C HIS A 289 3.90 10.32 -8.09
N GLN A 290 4.62 11.31 -8.61
CA GLN A 290 5.12 12.48 -7.89
C GLN A 290 5.99 12.11 -6.67
N GLY A 291 6.65 10.94 -6.67
CA GLY A 291 7.42 10.43 -5.53
C GLY A 291 6.57 10.08 -4.30
N GLN A 292 5.24 10.04 -4.42
CA GLN A 292 4.32 9.71 -3.33
C GLN A 292 4.17 8.20 -3.16
N ILE A 293 5.30 7.50 -3.03
CA ILE A 293 5.39 6.04 -2.94
C ILE A 293 6.29 5.69 -1.76
N CYS A 294 5.84 4.75 -0.91
CA CYS A 294 6.64 4.29 0.23
C CYS A 294 8.01 3.71 -0.20
N MET A 295 8.09 3.13 -1.41
CA MET A 295 9.32 2.62 -2.04
C MET A 295 10.05 3.66 -2.89
N ALA A 296 9.60 4.93 -3.00
CA ALA A 296 10.26 5.92 -3.84
C ALA A 296 11.76 6.00 -3.56
N THR A 297 12.57 6.19 -4.60
CA THR A 297 14.03 6.35 -4.48
C THR A 297 14.33 7.67 -3.77
N GLY A 298 14.39 7.62 -2.45
CA GLY A 298 14.64 8.78 -1.60
C GLY A 298 16.11 9.21 -1.55
N ARG A 299 17.05 8.31 -1.91
CA ARG A 299 18.49 8.54 -1.99
C ARG A 299 19.08 7.83 -3.19
N ILE A 300 19.88 8.55 -3.98
CA ILE A 300 20.69 8.02 -5.07
C ILE A 300 22.14 8.12 -4.61
N VAL A 301 22.71 6.98 -4.22
CA VAL A 301 24.12 6.87 -3.77
C VAL A 301 24.93 6.46 -4.99
N ALA A 302 25.66 7.43 -5.58
CA ALA A 302 26.35 7.27 -6.85
C ALA A 302 27.88 7.29 -6.68
N HIS A 303 28.59 6.36 -7.32
CA HIS A 303 30.06 6.38 -7.27
C HIS A 303 30.59 7.73 -7.76
N ARG A 304 31.59 8.29 -7.08
CA ARG A 304 32.08 9.66 -7.30
C ARG A 304 32.48 9.93 -8.76
N THR A 305 33.07 8.96 -9.44
CA THR A 305 33.50 9.11 -10.83
C THR A 305 32.38 9.33 -11.82
N ILE A 306 31.17 8.90 -11.50
CA ILE A 306 29.98 9.00 -12.37
C ILE A 306 28.92 9.99 -11.84
N ALA A 307 29.02 10.42 -10.58
CA ALA A 307 27.98 11.19 -9.91
C ALA A 307 27.62 12.49 -10.65
N ALA A 308 28.62 13.23 -11.17
CA ALA A 308 28.37 14.47 -11.90
C ALA A 308 27.62 14.24 -13.22
N GLU A 309 27.98 13.20 -13.99
CA GLU A 309 27.31 12.88 -15.26
C GLU A 309 25.91 12.30 -15.02
N LEU A 310 25.73 11.46 -14.01
CA LEU A 310 24.41 10.97 -13.60
C LEU A 310 23.50 12.14 -13.19
N THR A 311 24.02 13.10 -12.40
CA THR A 311 23.29 14.31 -12.02
C THR A 311 22.85 15.09 -13.25
N ARG A 312 23.75 15.34 -14.21
CA ARG A 312 23.43 16.05 -15.46
C ARG A 312 22.28 15.37 -16.23
N ARG A 313 22.31 14.03 -16.35
CA ARG A 313 21.25 13.28 -17.04
C ARG A 313 19.92 13.33 -16.28
N LEU A 314 19.93 13.27 -14.96
CA LEU A 314 18.73 13.43 -14.14
C LEU A 314 18.13 14.84 -14.25
N VAL A 315 18.98 15.88 -14.28
CA VAL A 315 18.54 17.26 -14.50
C VAL A 315 17.86 17.43 -15.87
N GLU A 316 18.44 16.84 -16.91
CA GLU A 316 17.84 16.86 -18.25
C GLU A 316 16.46 16.19 -18.24
N LYS A 317 16.34 14.99 -17.65
CA LYS A 317 15.04 14.31 -17.49
C LYS A 317 14.05 15.16 -16.68
N ALA A 318 14.46 15.67 -15.53
CA ALA A 318 13.61 16.48 -14.66
C ALA A 318 13.03 17.73 -15.36
N ARG A 319 13.82 18.39 -16.21
CA ARG A 319 13.40 19.57 -16.97
C ARG A 319 12.40 19.26 -18.09
N HIS A 320 12.44 18.04 -18.66
CA HIS A 320 11.62 17.66 -19.81
C HIS A 320 10.37 16.87 -19.44
N LEU A 321 10.25 16.37 -18.21
CA LEU A 321 9.06 15.64 -17.78
C LEU A 321 7.85 16.60 -17.70
N PRO A 322 6.77 16.37 -18.50
CA PRO A 322 5.60 17.24 -18.46
C PRO A 322 4.82 17.03 -17.15
N VAL A 323 4.50 18.15 -16.50
CA VAL A 323 3.73 18.19 -15.24
C VAL A 323 2.40 18.89 -15.50
N GLY A 324 1.29 18.27 -15.15
CA GLY A 324 -0.04 18.84 -15.38
C GLY A 324 -1.17 17.89 -14.93
N ASP A 325 -2.38 18.16 -15.42
CA ASP A 325 -3.55 17.35 -15.11
C ASP A 325 -3.45 15.95 -15.73
N PRO A 326 -3.43 14.87 -14.91
CA PRO A 326 -3.30 13.51 -15.40
C PRO A 326 -4.55 12.99 -16.14
N ALA A 327 -5.70 13.61 -15.97
CA ALA A 327 -6.90 13.24 -16.71
C ALA A 327 -6.78 13.57 -18.21
N SER A 328 -5.86 14.49 -18.59
CA SER A 328 -5.54 14.79 -19.99
C SER A 328 -4.78 13.66 -20.70
N GLY A 329 -4.16 12.73 -19.95
CA GLY A 329 -3.41 11.59 -20.46
C GLY A 329 -2.04 11.90 -21.10
N THR A 330 -1.59 13.17 -21.07
CA THR A 330 -0.37 13.61 -21.77
C THR A 330 0.77 14.02 -20.84
N VAL A 331 0.65 13.81 -19.53
CA VAL A 331 1.63 14.21 -18.51
C VAL A 331 2.38 13.03 -17.93
N ALA A 332 3.58 13.28 -17.39
CA ALA A 332 4.39 12.30 -16.66
C ALA A 332 4.17 12.41 -15.14
N LEU A 333 3.86 13.60 -14.64
CA LEU A 333 3.56 13.85 -13.23
C LEU A 333 2.27 14.65 -13.11
N GLY A 334 1.43 14.27 -12.16
CA GLY A 334 0.27 15.03 -11.72
C GLY A 334 0.57 15.92 -10.51
N PRO A 335 -0.47 16.33 -9.76
CA PRO A 335 -0.34 17.15 -8.55
C PRO A 335 0.06 16.29 -7.33
N ILE A 336 0.66 16.91 -6.33
CA ILE A 336 0.73 16.41 -4.96
C ILE A 336 -0.70 16.35 -4.41
N ILE A 337 -0.99 15.36 -3.57
CA ILE A 337 -2.36 15.07 -3.11
C ILE A 337 -3.04 16.26 -2.40
N ASN A 338 -2.30 17.06 -1.63
CA ASN A 338 -2.83 18.20 -0.89
C ASN A 338 -1.74 19.23 -0.52
N ALA A 339 -2.17 20.41 -0.07
CA ALA A 339 -1.29 21.50 0.30
C ALA A 339 -0.35 21.16 1.48
N ARG A 340 -0.81 20.38 2.45
CA ARG A 340 0.02 19.98 3.60
C ARG A 340 1.22 19.14 3.14
N GLN A 341 0.97 18.16 2.28
CA GLN A 341 2.04 17.31 1.73
C GLN A 341 3.00 18.12 0.87
N LEU A 342 2.49 19.01 0.03
CA LEU A 342 3.31 19.91 -0.79
C LEU A 342 4.23 20.79 0.08
N GLN A 343 3.69 21.40 1.14
CA GLN A 343 4.47 22.22 2.07
C GLN A 343 5.58 21.42 2.76
N GLN A 344 5.31 20.16 3.12
CA GLN A 344 6.33 19.28 3.70
C GLN A 344 7.47 19.01 2.70
N VAL A 345 7.15 18.69 1.45
CA VAL A 345 8.16 18.48 0.39
C VAL A 345 9.02 19.73 0.22
N ASP A 346 8.39 20.89 0.06
CA ASP A 346 9.07 22.16 -0.13
C ASP A 346 9.96 22.53 1.06
N ALA A 347 9.48 22.31 2.28
CA ALA A 347 10.26 22.57 3.50
C ALA A 347 11.51 21.67 3.60
N ILE A 348 11.42 20.39 3.19
CA ILE A 348 12.58 19.48 3.17
C ILE A 348 13.60 19.92 2.14
N VAL A 349 13.15 20.29 0.93
CA VAL A 349 14.02 20.77 -0.15
C VAL A 349 14.74 22.04 0.27
N ARG A 350 14.02 23.06 0.76
CA ARG A 350 14.62 24.35 1.19
C ARG A 350 15.63 24.16 2.32
N ALA A 351 15.26 23.43 3.36
CA ALA A 351 16.16 23.17 4.50
C ALA A 351 17.42 22.42 4.08
N SER A 352 17.34 21.54 3.08
CA SER A 352 18.50 20.82 2.56
C SER A 352 19.42 21.73 1.74
N VAL A 353 18.85 22.64 0.96
CA VAL A 353 19.63 23.68 0.23
C VAL A 353 20.32 24.62 1.21
N GLU A 354 19.63 25.09 2.24
CA GLU A 354 20.21 25.91 3.32
C GLU A 354 21.35 25.18 4.05
N ALA A 355 21.26 23.85 4.18
CA ALA A 355 22.32 23.01 4.77
C ALA A 355 23.47 22.70 3.79
N GLY A 356 23.44 23.19 2.55
CA GLY A 356 24.52 23.10 1.58
C GLY A 356 24.32 22.07 0.46
N ALA A 357 23.12 21.49 0.30
CA ALA A 357 22.78 20.77 -0.91
C ALA A 357 22.64 21.76 -2.09
N VAL A 358 22.94 21.28 -3.30
CA VAL A 358 22.85 22.10 -4.51
C VAL A 358 21.53 21.78 -5.23
N LEU A 359 20.71 22.81 -5.46
CA LEU A 359 19.49 22.68 -6.26
C LEU A 359 19.86 22.77 -7.74
N GLU A 360 19.87 21.64 -8.42
CA GLU A 360 20.26 21.51 -9.83
C GLU A 360 19.08 21.73 -10.79
N ALA A 361 17.87 21.36 -10.36
CA ALA A 361 16.63 21.56 -11.12
C ALA A 361 15.41 21.52 -10.19
N GLY A 362 14.30 22.12 -10.60
CA GLY A 362 13.03 22.10 -9.89
C GLY A 362 13.00 23.02 -8.67
N GLY A 363 12.49 22.52 -7.52
CA GLY A 363 12.34 23.28 -6.28
C GLY A 363 11.26 24.38 -6.37
N THR A 364 10.34 24.26 -7.32
CA THR A 364 9.24 25.21 -7.53
C THR A 364 7.92 24.48 -7.77
N TYR A 365 6.82 25.16 -7.54
CA TYR A 365 5.49 24.62 -7.76
C TYR A 365 4.48 25.70 -8.17
N GLU A 366 3.43 25.26 -8.83
CA GLU A 366 2.24 26.06 -9.10
C GLU A 366 1.01 25.27 -8.62
N ARG A 367 0.21 25.87 -7.73
CA ARG A 367 -0.88 25.15 -7.04
C ARG A 367 -0.33 23.89 -6.33
N LEU A 368 -0.80 22.70 -6.72
CA LEU A 368 -0.31 21.42 -6.18
C LEU A 368 0.73 20.73 -7.10
N PHE A 369 1.09 21.34 -8.21
CA PHE A 369 2.02 20.77 -9.19
C PHE A 369 3.47 21.11 -8.83
N TYR A 370 4.12 20.22 -8.08
CA TYR A 370 5.53 20.35 -7.72
C TYR A 370 6.41 19.85 -8.86
N ARG A 371 7.40 20.66 -9.28
CA ARG A 371 8.30 20.30 -10.38
C ARG A 371 9.27 19.20 -9.95
N PRO A 372 9.61 18.23 -10.83
CA PRO A 372 10.66 17.26 -10.58
C PRO A 372 11.94 17.99 -10.16
N THR A 373 12.47 17.59 -9.00
CA THR A 373 13.55 18.30 -8.32
C THR A 373 14.77 17.41 -8.18
N VAL A 374 15.94 17.96 -8.50
CA VAL A 374 17.22 17.27 -8.37
C VAL A 374 18.10 18.05 -7.40
N LEU A 375 18.53 17.38 -6.35
CA LEU A 375 19.48 17.87 -5.34
C LEU A 375 20.78 17.08 -5.45
N SER A 376 21.90 17.76 -5.65
CA SER A 376 23.23 17.17 -5.55
C SER A 376 23.91 17.57 -4.25
N ASN A 377 25.09 16.97 -3.96
CA ASN A 377 25.85 17.23 -2.73
C ASN A 377 25.02 17.00 -1.45
N VAL A 378 24.04 16.11 -1.51
CA VAL A 378 23.24 15.73 -0.33
C VAL A 378 24.09 14.86 0.58
N ARG A 379 24.05 15.12 1.89
CA ARG A 379 24.90 14.44 2.89
C ARG A 379 24.07 14.00 4.09
N PRO A 380 24.52 13.00 4.84
CA PRO A 380 23.97 12.66 6.14
C PRO A 380 23.82 13.90 7.05
N GLY A 381 22.68 14.02 7.74
CA GLY A 381 22.30 15.18 8.55
C GLY A 381 21.48 16.23 7.81
N MET A 382 21.38 16.17 6.49
CA MET A 382 20.44 16.98 5.71
C MET A 382 19.07 16.30 5.68
N ARG A 383 17.99 17.07 5.75
CA ARG A 383 16.62 16.54 5.76
C ARG A 383 16.33 15.66 4.52
N ALA A 384 16.81 16.07 3.33
CA ALA A 384 16.65 15.27 2.12
C ALA A 384 17.42 13.94 2.14
N PHE A 385 18.44 13.78 3.01
CA PHE A 385 19.11 12.49 3.22
C PHE A 385 18.36 11.62 4.24
N ASP A 386 17.95 12.20 5.38
CA ASP A 386 17.50 11.44 6.54
C ASP A 386 15.99 11.19 6.57
N GLU A 387 15.16 12.12 6.03
CA GLU A 387 13.71 12.07 6.11
C GLU A 387 13.06 11.50 4.84
N GLU A 388 11.94 10.80 4.99
CA GLU A 388 11.06 10.45 3.87
C GLU A 388 10.44 11.73 3.29
N ILE A 389 10.70 12.02 2.00
CA ILE A 389 10.25 13.25 1.35
C ILE A 389 8.79 13.13 0.89
N PHE A 390 8.44 11.99 0.30
CA PHE A 390 7.13 11.69 -0.28
C PHE A 390 6.72 12.74 -1.34
N GLY A 391 7.69 13.11 -2.17
CA GLY A 391 7.60 14.11 -3.24
C GLY A 391 8.60 13.85 -4.36
N PRO A 392 8.50 14.51 -5.52
CA PRO A 392 9.29 14.22 -6.71
C PRO A 392 10.71 14.80 -6.61
N VAL A 393 11.52 14.25 -5.72
CA VAL A 393 12.86 14.76 -5.39
C VAL A 393 13.90 13.65 -5.48
N ALA A 394 14.84 13.78 -6.40
CA ALA A 394 16.04 12.95 -6.53
C ALA A 394 17.18 13.58 -5.71
N ALA A 395 17.58 12.92 -4.62
CA ALA A 395 18.65 13.38 -3.74
C ALA A 395 19.92 12.54 -3.96
N ILE A 396 21.01 13.17 -4.44
CA ILE A 396 22.24 12.48 -4.89
C ILE A 396 23.35 12.68 -3.87
N THR A 397 23.93 11.55 -3.42
CA THR A 397 25.05 11.47 -2.49
C THR A 397 26.21 10.71 -3.15
N PRO A 398 27.39 11.29 -3.32
CA PRO A 398 28.55 10.58 -3.89
C PRO A 398 29.20 9.65 -2.85
N PHE A 399 29.80 8.54 -3.33
CA PHE A 399 30.63 7.63 -2.53
C PHE A 399 31.91 7.23 -3.28
N ASP A 400 32.92 6.75 -2.55
CA ASP A 400 34.21 6.38 -3.12
C ASP A 400 34.50 4.86 -3.09
N THR A 401 33.93 4.13 -2.12
CA THR A 401 34.14 2.68 -1.97
C THR A 401 32.83 1.93 -1.74
N ASP A 402 32.80 0.65 -2.07
CA ASP A 402 31.61 -0.21 -1.84
C ASP A 402 31.19 -0.23 -0.37
N ASP A 403 32.16 -0.27 0.56
CA ASP A 403 31.89 -0.20 2.01
C ASP A 403 31.22 1.12 2.41
N GLU A 404 31.64 2.24 1.81
CA GLU A 404 31.00 3.55 2.03
C GLU A 404 29.58 3.56 1.47
N ALA A 405 29.34 3.00 0.29
CA ALA A 405 28.01 2.88 -0.28
C ALA A 405 27.07 2.09 0.63
N ILE A 406 27.54 0.94 1.14
CA ILE A 406 26.79 0.10 2.10
C ILE A 406 26.51 0.89 3.39
N ALA A 407 27.51 1.59 3.92
CA ALA A 407 27.36 2.38 5.15
C ALA A 407 26.36 3.51 4.97
N LEU A 408 26.42 4.26 3.85
CA LEU A 408 25.45 5.31 3.51
C LEU A 408 24.03 4.76 3.31
N ALA A 409 23.88 3.64 2.61
CA ALA A 409 22.58 3.02 2.39
C ALA A 409 21.94 2.55 3.71
N ASN A 410 22.71 1.94 4.59
CA ASN A 410 22.25 1.45 5.89
C ASN A 410 22.11 2.55 6.96
N ARG A 411 22.53 3.79 6.67
CA ARG A 411 22.40 4.93 7.60
C ARG A 411 20.98 5.49 7.58
N THR A 412 20.04 4.70 8.04
CA THR A 412 18.63 5.05 8.19
C THR A 412 17.98 4.10 9.19
N GLU A 413 16.91 4.53 9.83
CA GLU A 413 16.06 3.68 10.66
C GLU A 413 15.02 2.90 9.85
N TYR A 414 14.83 3.26 8.58
CA TYR A 414 13.94 2.59 7.62
C TYR A 414 14.61 1.35 7.01
N GLY A 415 13.80 0.51 6.38
CA GLY A 415 14.29 -0.69 5.70
C GLY A 415 13.23 -1.30 4.78
N LEU A 416 12.62 -0.49 3.87
CA LEU A 416 11.61 -1.02 2.97
C LEU A 416 12.24 -1.58 1.70
N SER A 417 12.86 -0.75 0.85
CA SER A 417 13.40 -1.15 -0.45
C SER A 417 14.80 -0.59 -0.67
N CYS A 418 15.67 -1.40 -1.28
CA CYS A 418 16.98 -0.99 -1.77
C CYS A 418 17.22 -1.57 -3.16
N ALA A 419 18.03 -0.85 -3.96
CA ALA A 419 18.42 -1.31 -5.28
C ALA A 419 19.91 -1.03 -5.55
N VAL A 420 20.55 -1.86 -6.39
CA VAL A 420 21.94 -1.69 -6.82
C VAL A 420 22.02 -1.87 -8.34
N ILE A 421 22.57 -0.88 -9.05
CA ILE A 421 22.77 -0.92 -10.50
C ILE A 421 24.27 -0.92 -10.80
N GLY A 422 24.71 -1.92 -11.57
CA GLY A 422 26.08 -2.06 -12.04
C GLY A 422 26.21 -3.14 -13.12
N ALA A 423 27.25 -3.09 -13.95
CA ALA A 423 27.51 -4.10 -14.95
C ALA A 423 27.87 -5.45 -14.35
N SER A 424 28.61 -5.45 -13.24
CA SER A 424 28.97 -6.65 -12.49
C SER A 424 27.84 -7.08 -11.55
N VAL A 425 27.00 -8.03 -11.99
CA VAL A 425 25.93 -8.60 -11.16
C VAL A 425 26.47 -9.21 -9.86
N GLY A 426 27.61 -9.88 -9.91
CA GLY A 426 28.25 -10.46 -8.71
C GLY A 426 28.63 -9.41 -7.67
N ARG A 427 29.20 -8.26 -8.09
CA ARG A 427 29.52 -7.13 -7.20
C ARG A 427 28.25 -6.50 -6.65
N ALA A 428 27.26 -6.26 -7.51
CA ALA A 428 25.98 -5.68 -7.10
C ALA A 428 25.25 -6.57 -6.09
N MET A 429 25.25 -7.89 -6.26
CA MET A 429 24.71 -8.86 -5.30
C MET A 429 25.47 -8.81 -3.96
N ALA A 430 26.83 -8.82 -3.99
CA ALA A 430 27.65 -8.79 -2.79
C ALA A 430 27.43 -7.53 -1.93
N ILE A 431 27.14 -6.39 -2.58
CA ILE A 431 26.73 -5.14 -1.92
C ILE A 431 25.30 -5.29 -1.39
N GLY A 432 24.38 -5.76 -2.25
CA GLY A 432 22.96 -5.87 -1.93
C GLY A 432 22.68 -6.74 -0.71
N GLU A 433 23.34 -7.88 -0.58
CA GLU A 433 23.19 -8.81 0.56
C GLU A 433 23.53 -8.17 1.93
N GLN A 434 24.29 -7.07 1.94
CA GLN A 434 24.62 -6.32 3.14
C GLN A 434 23.65 -5.18 3.45
N LEU A 435 22.65 -4.93 2.59
CA LEU A 435 21.66 -3.86 2.78
C LEU A 435 20.50 -4.33 3.67
N ARG A 436 20.05 -3.44 4.55
CA ARG A 436 18.99 -3.72 5.53
C ARG A 436 17.63 -3.32 4.97
N SER A 437 17.10 -4.10 4.04
CA SER A 437 15.77 -3.85 3.46
C SER A 437 14.92 -5.12 3.38
N GLY A 438 13.61 -4.94 3.29
CA GLY A 438 12.67 -6.04 3.03
C GLY A 438 12.69 -6.46 1.57
N LEU A 439 12.85 -5.49 0.66
CA LEU A 439 12.96 -5.67 -0.78
C LEU A 439 14.38 -5.29 -1.23
N LEU A 440 14.95 -6.12 -2.10
CA LEU A 440 16.27 -5.90 -2.70
C LEU A 440 16.20 -6.14 -4.20
N HIS A 441 16.62 -5.16 -4.99
CA HIS A 441 16.60 -5.22 -6.44
C HIS A 441 18.01 -5.06 -7.02
N ILE A 442 18.39 -5.92 -7.94
CA ILE A 442 19.67 -5.85 -8.65
C ILE A 442 19.41 -5.53 -10.11
N ASN A 443 20.03 -4.45 -10.60
CA ASN A 443 19.82 -3.92 -11.94
C ASN A 443 18.36 -3.52 -12.22
N ASP A 444 17.69 -3.02 -11.20
CA ASP A 444 16.35 -2.48 -11.21
C ASP A 444 16.28 -1.26 -10.27
N GLN A 445 15.13 -0.66 -10.12
CA GLN A 445 14.88 0.49 -9.24
C GLN A 445 14.08 0.09 -8.00
N THR A 446 13.96 1.01 -7.01
CA THR A 446 13.38 0.68 -5.70
C THR A 446 11.85 0.50 -5.70
N VAL A 447 11.15 0.95 -6.75
CA VAL A 447 9.66 0.92 -6.83
C VAL A 447 9.13 -0.39 -7.44
N ALA A 448 10.01 -1.34 -7.76
CA ALA A 448 9.63 -2.65 -8.28
C ALA A 448 8.80 -3.42 -7.24
N ASP A 449 7.59 -3.83 -7.60
CA ASP A 449 6.67 -4.58 -6.75
C ASP A 449 5.76 -5.45 -7.60
N GLU A 450 5.51 -6.66 -7.13
CA GLU A 450 4.57 -7.61 -7.70
C GLU A 450 3.71 -8.22 -6.58
N CYS A 451 2.40 -8.17 -6.73
CA CYS A 451 1.47 -8.63 -5.71
C CYS A 451 1.53 -10.14 -5.38
N VAL A 452 2.23 -10.92 -6.20
CA VAL A 452 2.49 -12.36 -6.01
C VAL A 452 3.66 -12.63 -5.05
N ASN A 453 4.45 -11.61 -4.70
CA ASN A 453 5.66 -11.73 -3.91
C ASN A 453 5.46 -11.18 -2.48
N PRO A 454 6.21 -11.69 -1.48
CA PRO A 454 6.18 -11.14 -0.14
C PRO A 454 6.67 -9.69 -0.12
N PHE A 455 5.84 -8.80 0.40
CA PHE A 455 6.13 -7.40 0.59
C PHE A 455 6.12 -7.07 2.07
N GLY A 456 7.18 -6.43 2.58
CA GLY A 456 7.24 -6.03 3.98
C GLY A 456 8.51 -5.27 4.33
N GLY A 457 8.37 -4.28 5.20
CA GLY A 457 9.46 -3.43 5.66
C GLY A 457 10.17 -3.96 6.91
N ARG A 458 11.44 -3.56 7.07
CA ARG A 458 12.27 -3.76 8.27
C ARG A 458 12.45 -2.44 9.01
N GLY A 459 12.88 -2.50 10.27
CA GLY A 459 13.09 -1.30 11.09
C GLY A 459 11.82 -0.47 11.21
N GLN A 460 11.90 0.82 10.91
CA GLN A 460 10.74 1.73 10.98
C GLN A 460 9.80 1.68 9.76
N SER A 461 10.10 0.81 8.79
CA SER A 461 9.22 0.60 7.63
C SER A 461 8.15 -0.47 7.86
N GLY A 462 8.18 -1.19 8.97
CA GLY A 462 7.18 -2.21 9.29
C GLY A 462 7.47 -2.91 10.62
N ASN A 463 6.64 -3.90 10.95
CA ASN A 463 6.78 -4.70 12.16
C ASN A 463 7.13 -6.16 11.87
N HIS A 464 7.88 -6.40 10.80
CA HIS A 464 8.33 -7.73 10.34
C HIS A 464 7.21 -8.64 9.82
N GLY A 465 5.99 -8.14 9.62
CA GLY A 465 4.96 -8.78 8.81
C GLY A 465 5.33 -8.75 7.33
N SER A 466 4.69 -9.59 6.54
CA SER A 466 4.76 -9.53 5.08
C SER A 466 3.38 -9.82 4.51
N VAL A 467 2.99 -9.07 3.50
CA VAL A 467 1.76 -9.26 2.74
C VAL A 467 2.10 -9.60 1.30
N GLY A 468 1.23 -10.36 0.64
CA GLY A 468 1.43 -10.80 -0.74
C GLY A 468 1.93 -12.24 -0.87
N GLY A 469 1.42 -12.94 -1.89
CA GLY A 469 1.79 -14.30 -2.23
C GLY A 469 1.61 -15.30 -1.09
N PRO A 470 2.63 -16.13 -0.82
CA PRO A 470 2.52 -17.18 0.21
C PRO A 470 2.40 -16.64 1.64
N SER A 471 2.84 -15.40 1.92
CA SER A 471 2.79 -14.83 3.28
C SER A 471 1.36 -14.51 3.73
N ASP A 472 0.43 -14.28 2.81
CA ASP A 472 -0.95 -13.90 3.14
C ASP A 472 -1.69 -14.95 3.98
N LEU A 473 -1.46 -16.25 3.73
CA LEU A 473 -2.07 -17.30 4.54
C LEU A 473 -1.61 -17.27 6.00
N ASP A 474 -0.35 -16.96 6.25
CA ASP A 474 0.19 -16.83 7.61
C ASP A 474 -0.24 -15.51 8.26
N GLU A 475 -0.38 -14.46 7.45
CA GLU A 475 -0.75 -13.14 7.96
C GLU A 475 -2.22 -13.11 8.40
N TYR A 476 -3.15 -13.60 7.57
CA TYR A 476 -4.59 -13.50 7.79
C TYR A 476 -5.24 -14.72 8.45
N THR A 477 -4.44 -15.65 8.98
CA THR A 477 -4.92 -16.81 9.78
C THR A 477 -4.09 -17.01 11.05
N GLN A 478 -4.60 -17.85 11.94
CA GLN A 478 -3.91 -18.32 13.15
C GLN A 478 -3.99 -19.84 13.26
N TRP A 479 -3.03 -20.44 13.93
CA TRP A 479 -3.00 -21.88 14.14
C TRP A 479 -3.86 -22.32 15.31
N GLN A 480 -4.63 -23.39 15.12
CA GLN A 480 -5.30 -24.13 16.19
C GLN A 480 -4.81 -25.57 16.17
N TRP A 481 -4.21 -26.01 17.27
CA TRP A 481 -3.86 -27.42 17.45
C TRP A 481 -5.05 -28.18 17.99
N VAL A 482 -5.39 -29.31 17.36
CA VAL A 482 -6.51 -30.21 17.72
C VAL A 482 -5.99 -31.61 17.97
N THR A 483 -6.39 -32.20 19.07
CA THR A 483 -6.18 -33.63 19.36
C THR A 483 -7.51 -34.33 19.57
N VAL A 484 -7.64 -35.54 19.01
CA VAL A 484 -8.85 -36.33 19.15
C VAL A 484 -8.48 -37.70 19.69
N LYS A 485 -9.14 -38.14 20.76
CA LYS A 485 -9.15 -39.51 21.26
C LYS A 485 -10.54 -40.08 21.08
N GLY A 486 -10.66 -41.38 20.76
CA GLY A 486 -11.95 -42.04 20.60
C GLY A 486 -12.75 -42.11 21.92
N VAL A 487 -12.05 -42.25 23.05
CA VAL A 487 -12.63 -42.27 24.40
C VAL A 487 -11.81 -41.41 25.34
N ALA A 488 -12.46 -40.67 26.20
CA ALA A 488 -11.78 -39.89 27.25
C ALA A 488 -11.13 -40.88 28.26
N GLY A 489 -9.81 -40.66 28.48
CA GLY A 489 -9.11 -41.40 29.52
C GLY A 489 -9.25 -40.74 30.88
N SER A 490 -9.19 -41.53 31.96
CA SER A 490 -9.08 -41.00 33.31
C SER A 490 -7.68 -40.35 33.51
N THR A 491 -7.63 -39.31 34.29
CA THR A 491 -6.41 -38.70 34.80
C THR A 491 -6.19 -39.07 36.27
N PRO A 492 -4.97 -38.99 36.81
CA PRO A 492 -4.70 -39.38 38.20
C PRO A 492 -5.35 -38.49 39.27
N PHE A 493 -6.04 -37.42 38.89
CA PHE A 493 -6.74 -36.50 39.82
C PHE A 493 -8.19 -36.34 39.43
#